data_8cb2ba3986ec6cde118323ea48b940dd
#
_entry.id   8cb2ba3986ec6cde118323ea48b940dd
#
_cell.length_a   1.000
_cell.length_b   1.000
_cell.length_c   1.000
_cell.angle_alpha   90.00
_cell.angle_beta   90.00
_cell.angle_gamma   90.00
#
_symmetry.space_group_name_H-M   'P 1'
#
loop_
_entity.id
_entity.type
_entity.pdbx_description
1 polymer ?
#
loop_
_entity_poly.entity_id
_entity_poly.type
_entity_poly.pdbx_seq_one_letter_code
_entity_poly.pdbx_strand_id
1 'polypeptide(L)'
;MAEVTTVTGMILSAMPVGEYDRRLVILTKEYGKITVFAKGARKPNSALIGVTRSFIFGTFEVYRGRDSYTMYKASAKEYFENVVNDLNAVCYACYFAEIADYYGRENLDASEMINLLYITLKALGRGAVSHELIRFIYEIRMIAVNGECPDFFTCHECGREDNLYVYSYSRNGLCCKNCATNVYDGITLSGSTVYTLQYICLLYTSPSPRDISGS
;
A
#
# COMPACT_ATOMS: atom_id res chain seq x y z
N MET A 1 -18.20 1.45 -29.71
CA MET A 1 -17.62 0.22 -29.13
C MET A 1 -16.97 0.60 -27.84
N ALA A 2 -17.16 -0.15 -26.76
CA ALA A 2 -16.44 0.14 -25.50
C ALA A 2 -14.94 -0.07 -25.73
N GLU A 3 -14.14 0.93 -25.39
CA GLU A 3 -12.70 0.91 -25.56
C GLU A 3 -12.07 -0.02 -24.51
N VAL A 4 -11.20 -0.92 -24.96
CA VAL A 4 -10.41 -1.77 -24.08
C VAL A 4 -9.20 -0.98 -23.62
N THR A 5 -9.02 -0.89 -22.32
CA THR A 5 -7.87 -0.21 -21.71
C THR A 5 -7.04 -1.23 -20.95
N THR A 6 -5.71 -1.12 -21.06
CA THR A 6 -4.77 -1.92 -20.28
C THR A 6 -4.32 -1.14 -19.05
N VAL A 7 -4.43 -1.75 -17.87
CA VAL A 7 -3.98 -1.17 -16.60
C VAL A 7 -2.98 -2.09 -15.91
N THR A 8 -2.04 -1.50 -15.19
CA THR A 8 -1.06 -2.22 -14.36
C THR A 8 -1.38 -1.98 -12.90
N GLY A 9 -1.52 -3.04 -12.11
CA GLY A 9 -1.90 -2.87 -10.72
C GLY A 9 -1.91 -4.15 -9.90
N MET A 10 -2.48 -4.03 -8.71
CA MET A 10 -2.62 -5.12 -7.74
C MET A 10 -4.07 -5.29 -7.33
N ILE A 11 -4.55 -6.52 -7.32
CA ILE A 11 -5.89 -6.85 -6.79
C ILE A 11 -5.84 -6.79 -5.28
N LEU A 12 -6.51 -5.79 -4.69
CA LEU A 12 -6.61 -5.62 -3.24
C LEU A 12 -7.60 -6.60 -2.64
N SER A 13 -8.76 -6.77 -3.29
CA SER A 13 -9.78 -7.73 -2.86
C SER A 13 -10.50 -8.38 -4.02
N ALA A 14 -10.96 -9.62 -3.81
CA ALA A 14 -11.69 -10.42 -4.78
C ALA A 14 -12.87 -11.11 -4.10
N MET A 15 -14.08 -10.60 -4.34
CA MET A 15 -15.30 -11.11 -3.73
C MET A 15 -16.18 -11.83 -4.74
N PRO A 16 -16.77 -12.99 -4.38
CA PRO A 16 -17.73 -13.67 -5.25
C PRO A 16 -18.98 -12.82 -5.43
N VAL A 17 -19.51 -12.79 -6.66
CA VAL A 17 -20.78 -12.15 -7.01
C VAL A 17 -21.57 -13.11 -7.89
N GLY A 18 -22.82 -13.33 -7.52
CA GLY A 18 -23.63 -14.34 -8.20
C GLY A 18 -22.98 -15.73 -8.16
N GLU A 19 -23.29 -16.55 -9.17
CA GLU A 19 -22.84 -17.94 -9.20
C GLU A 19 -21.39 -18.09 -9.67
N TYR A 20 -20.98 -17.32 -10.70
CA TYR A 20 -19.71 -17.54 -11.38
C TYR A 20 -18.81 -16.31 -11.48
N ASP A 21 -19.24 -15.15 -11.05
CA ASP A 21 -18.52 -13.90 -11.21
C ASP A 21 -17.69 -13.53 -9.97
N ARG A 22 -16.75 -12.61 -10.14
CA ARG A 22 -16.04 -11.92 -9.07
C ARG A 22 -16.13 -10.42 -9.24
N ARG A 23 -16.31 -9.71 -8.12
CA ARG A 23 -16.05 -8.27 -7.99
C ARG A 23 -14.66 -8.10 -7.44
N LEU A 24 -13.82 -7.37 -8.16
CA LEU A 24 -12.45 -7.07 -7.80
C LEU A 24 -12.32 -5.59 -7.46
N VAL A 25 -11.52 -5.28 -6.45
CA VAL A 25 -10.98 -3.94 -6.24
C VAL A 25 -9.52 -4.00 -6.66
N ILE A 26 -9.14 -3.20 -7.62
CA ILE A 26 -7.78 -3.17 -8.16
C ILE A 26 -7.21 -1.76 -7.95
N LEU A 27 -6.05 -1.68 -7.32
CA LEU A 27 -5.25 -0.46 -7.28
C LEU A 27 -4.37 -0.44 -8.52
N THR A 28 -4.57 0.55 -9.39
CA THR A 28 -3.89 0.67 -10.69
C THR A 28 -3.02 1.92 -10.75
N LYS A 29 -1.97 1.87 -11.54
CA LYS A 29 -1.09 3.03 -11.79
C LYS A 29 -1.83 4.12 -12.56
N GLU A 30 -2.61 3.71 -13.56
CA GLU A 30 -3.18 4.60 -14.57
C GLU A 30 -4.46 5.31 -14.09
N TYR A 31 -5.26 4.61 -13.29
CA TYR A 31 -6.60 5.10 -12.88
C TYR A 31 -6.82 5.03 -11.36
N GLY A 32 -5.77 4.81 -10.56
CA GLY A 32 -5.92 4.65 -9.12
C GLY A 32 -6.76 3.43 -8.76
N LYS A 33 -7.64 3.54 -7.78
CA LYS A 33 -8.50 2.44 -7.34
C LYS A 33 -9.71 2.31 -8.24
N ILE A 34 -9.89 1.13 -8.85
CA ILE A 34 -11.04 0.82 -9.72
C ILE A 34 -11.79 -0.44 -9.25
N THR A 35 -13.10 -0.46 -9.49
CA THR A 35 -13.91 -1.66 -9.30
C THR A 35 -14.09 -2.37 -10.64
N VAL A 36 -13.75 -3.67 -10.68
CA VAL A 36 -13.76 -4.48 -11.90
C VAL A 36 -14.61 -5.73 -11.69
N PHE A 37 -15.53 -6.03 -12.59
CA PHE A 37 -16.31 -7.27 -12.62
C PHE A 37 -15.65 -8.27 -13.57
N ALA A 38 -15.22 -9.41 -13.03
CA ALA A 38 -14.66 -10.53 -13.78
C ALA A 38 -15.74 -11.60 -14.00
N LYS A 39 -16.42 -11.51 -15.16
CA LYS A 39 -17.53 -12.42 -15.52
C LYS A 39 -17.00 -13.83 -15.75
N GLY A 40 -17.67 -14.81 -15.18
CA GLY A 40 -17.31 -16.22 -15.30
C GLY A 40 -15.96 -16.59 -14.68
N ALA A 41 -15.37 -15.73 -13.84
CA ALA A 41 -14.05 -15.95 -13.23
C ALA A 41 -14.01 -17.17 -12.30
N ARG A 42 -15.17 -17.69 -11.86
CA ARG A 42 -15.29 -18.84 -10.98
C ARG A 42 -15.77 -20.11 -11.71
N LYS A 43 -16.03 -20.03 -13.03
CA LYS A 43 -16.38 -21.23 -13.81
C LYS A 43 -15.21 -22.21 -13.84
N PRO A 44 -15.44 -23.53 -13.75
CA PRO A 44 -14.42 -24.51 -14.09
C PRO A 44 -13.84 -24.20 -15.47
N ASN A 45 -12.59 -24.31 -15.70
CA ASN A 45 -11.90 -24.01 -16.96
C ASN A 45 -11.85 -22.51 -17.37
N SER A 46 -12.24 -21.57 -16.49
CA SER A 46 -12.09 -20.15 -16.78
C SER A 46 -10.60 -19.77 -16.77
N ALA A 47 -10.14 -19.07 -17.82
CA ALA A 47 -8.81 -18.48 -17.87
C ALA A 47 -8.58 -17.43 -16.76
N LEU A 48 -9.68 -16.90 -16.19
CA LEU A 48 -9.63 -15.89 -15.12
C LEU A 48 -9.55 -16.50 -13.71
N ILE A 49 -9.75 -17.80 -13.52
CA ILE A 49 -9.88 -18.42 -12.19
C ILE A 49 -8.63 -18.22 -11.30
N GLY A 50 -7.45 -18.37 -11.89
CA GLY A 50 -6.17 -18.26 -11.20
C GLY A 50 -5.66 -16.83 -11.05
N VAL A 51 -6.07 -15.93 -11.95
CA VAL A 51 -5.53 -14.56 -12.08
C VAL A 51 -6.45 -13.46 -11.53
N THR A 52 -7.54 -13.85 -10.86
CA THR A 52 -8.51 -12.93 -10.23
C THR A 52 -8.66 -13.17 -8.73
N ARG A 53 -7.57 -13.49 -8.05
CA ARG A 53 -7.50 -13.63 -6.60
C ARG A 53 -6.85 -12.38 -5.99
N SER A 54 -7.05 -12.14 -4.69
CA SER A 54 -6.38 -11.06 -3.96
C SER A 54 -4.86 -11.21 -4.05
N PHE A 55 -4.16 -10.10 -4.00
CA PHE A 55 -2.70 -9.94 -4.05
C PHE A 55 -2.04 -10.26 -5.40
N ILE A 56 -2.79 -10.59 -6.44
CA ILE A 56 -2.19 -10.72 -7.77
C ILE A 56 -1.79 -9.34 -8.30
N PHE A 57 -0.49 -9.20 -8.61
CA PHE A 57 0.06 -8.06 -9.33
C PHE A 57 0.26 -8.42 -10.80
N GLY A 58 -0.19 -7.54 -11.70
CA GLY A 58 -0.08 -7.81 -13.13
C GLY A 58 -0.67 -6.73 -14.01
N THR A 59 -0.99 -7.12 -15.24
CA THR A 59 -1.68 -6.29 -16.23
C THR A 59 -3.08 -6.81 -16.47
N PHE A 60 -4.03 -5.90 -16.54
CA PHE A 60 -5.45 -6.21 -16.72
C PHE A 60 -6.01 -5.42 -17.90
N GLU A 61 -6.61 -6.11 -18.85
CA GLU A 61 -7.36 -5.50 -19.95
C GLU A 61 -8.82 -5.38 -19.50
N VAL A 62 -9.35 -4.16 -19.47
CA VAL A 62 -10.68 -3.86 -18.95
C VAL A 62 -11.47 -2.98 -19.90
N TYR A 63 -12.78 -3.17 -19.93
CA TYR A 63 -13.73 -2.26 -20.59
C TYR A 63 -14.25 -1.27 -19.54
N ARG A 64 -14.20 0.02 -19.85
CA ARG A 64 -14.80 1.04 -19.02
C ARG A 64 -16.32 1.05 -19.19
N GLY A 65 -17.07 0.80 -18.12
CA GLY A 65 -18.50 1.03 -18.02
C GLY A 65 -18.81 2.42 -17.46
N ARG A 66 -20.05 2.63 -17.03
CA ARG A 66 -20.49 3.91 -16.43
C ARG A 66 -19.86 4.12 -15.05
N ASP A 67 -20.01 3.15 -14.16
CA ASP A 67 -19.62 3.25 -12.75
C ASP A 67 -18.64 2.12 -12.33
N SER A 68 -18.18 1.30 -13.28
CA SER A 68 -17.30 0.17 -13.03
C SER A 68 -16.65 -0.32 -14.32
N TYR A 69 -15.70 -1.21 -14.18
CA TYR A 69 -15.00 -1.83 -15.30
C TYR A 69 -15.41 -3.31 -15.42
N THR A 70 -15.30 -3.86 -16.62
CA THR A 70 -15.46 -5.30 -16.86
C THR A 70 -14.14 -5.88 -17.33
N MET A 71 -13.67 -6.95 -16.68
CA MET A 71 -12.45 -7.67 -17.05
C MET A 71 -12.61 -8.35 -18.39
N TYR A 72 -11.69 -8.08 -19.30
CA TYR A 72 -11.56 -8.79 -20.56
C TYR A 72 -10.48 -9.86 -20.48
N LYS A 73 -9.29 -9.48 -19.99
CA LYS A 73 -8.15 -10.38 -19.86
C LYS A 73 -7.30 -9.97 -18.65
N ALA A 74 -6.59 -10.91 -18.07
CA ALA A 74 -5.64 -10.68 -17.00
C ALA A 74 -4.35 -11.47 -17.26
N SER A 75 -3.23 -10.83 -16.96
CA SER A 75 -1.90 -11.45 -17.02
C SER A 75 -1.18 -11.18 -15.70
N ALA A 76 -1.04 -12.22 -14.87
CA ALA A 76 -0.34 -12.13 -13.60
C ALA A 76 1.18 -12.08 -13.83
N LYS A 77 1.85 -11.17 -13.15
CA LYS A 77 3.31 -11.06 -13.09
C LYS A 77 3.85 -11.61 -11.76
N GLU A 78 3.05 -11.49 -10.70
CA GLU A 78 3.42 -11.92 -9.36
C GLU A 78 2.19 -12.45 -8.61
N TYR A 79 2.35 -13.58 -7.93
CA TYR A 79 1.28 -14.28 -7.17
C TYR A 79 1.46 -14.21 -5.66
N PHE A 80 2.64 -13.81 -5.18
CA PHE A 80 3.01 -13.80 -3.76
C PHE A 80 2.70 -15.12 -3.03
N GLU A 81 3.06 -16.26 -3.65
CA GLU A 81 2.69 -17.59 -3.14
C GLU A 81 3.16 -17.82 -1.69
N ASN A 82 4.37 -17.35 -1.33
CA ASN A 82 4.87 -17.44 0.03
C ASN A 82 4.02 -16.69 1.05
N VAL A 83 3.31 -15.64 0.62
CA VAL A 83 2.40 -14.86 1.49
C VAL A 83 1.07 -15.59 1.63
N VAL A 84 0.47 -16.01 0.51
CA VAL A 84 -0.87 -16.61 0.54
C VAL A 84 -0.91 -18.01 1.16
N ASN A 85 0.24 -18.70 1.25
CA ASN A 85 0.37 -20.00 1.87
C ASN A 85 0.78 -19.95 3.36
N ASP A 86 1.05 -18.75 3.90
CA ASP A 86 1.34 -18.53 5.32
C ASP A 86 0.19 -17.76 5.98
N LEU A 87 -0.44 -18.36 7.00
CA LEU A 87 -1.61 -17.79 7.67
C LEU A 87 -1.31 -16.43 8.32
N ASN A 88 -0.14 -16.28 8.93
CA ASN A 88 0.22 -15.02 9.57
C ASN A 88 0.51 -13.95 8.51
N ALA A 89 1.30 -14.28 7.48
CA ALA A 89 1.61 -13.36 6.41
C ALA A 89 0.35 -12.91 5.65
N VAL A 90 -0.60 -13.81 5.35
CA VAL A 90 -1.82 -13.42 4.64
C VAL A 90 -2.72 -12.49 5.46
N CYS A 91 -2.76 -12.64 6.80
CA CYS A 91 -3.49 -11.70 7.67
C CYS A 91 -2.89 -10.28 7.58
N TYR A 92 -1.56 -10.15 7.62
CA TYR A 92 -0.91 -8.87 7.41
C TYR A 92 -1.14 -8.32 6.00
N ALA A 93 -1.09 -9.17 4.98
CA ALA A 93 -1.37 -8.77 3.61
C ALA A 93 -2.78 -8.22 3.42
N CYS A 94 -3.80 -8.86 4.05
CA CYS A 94 -5.17 -8.34 4.07
C CYS A 94 -5.23 -6.96 4.72
N TYR A 95 -4.61 -6.79 5.88
CA TYR A 95 -4.54 -5.51 6.58
C TYR A 95 -3.88 -4.41 5.71
N PHE A 96 -2.78 -4.72 5.03
CA PHE A 96 -2.12 -3.77 4.13
C PHE A 96 -2.98 -3.42 2.92
N ALA A 97 -3.69 -4.39 2.37
CA ALA A 97 -4.61 -4.15 1.27
C ALA A 97 -5.81 -3.29 1.69
N GLU A 98 -6.32 -3.43 2.92
CA GLU A 98 -7.39 -2.58 3.46
C GLU A 98 -6.92 -1.12 3.62
N ILE A 99 -5.70 -0.90 4.11
CA ILE A 99 -5.13 0.46 4.18
C ILE A 99 -4.97 1.04 2.77
N ALA A 100 -4.46 0.25 1.81
CA ALA A 100 -4.33 0.69 0.43
C ALA A 100 -5.71 0.97 -0.23
N ASP A 101 -6.74 0.20 0.13
CA ASP A 101 -8.12 0.46 -0.31
C ASP A 101 -8.68 1.75 0.31
N TYR A 102 -8.39 2.01 1.58
CA TYR A 102 -8.81 3.23 2.28
C TYR A 102 -8.25 4.49 1.62
N TYR A 103 -6.95 4.51 1.32
CA TYR A 103 -6.29 5.67 0.70
C TYR A 103 -6.50 5.76 -0.81
N GLY A 104 -6.68 4.62 -1.49
CA GLY A 104 -6.87 4.59 -2.94
C GLY A 104 -8.09 5.38 -3.40
N ARG A 105 -7.92 6.22 -4.43
CA ARG A 105 -9.00 6.99 -5.06
C ARG A 105 -9.01 6.74 -6.55
N GLU A 106 -10.18 6.79 -7.17
CA GLU A 106 -10.30 6.68 -8.63
C GLU A 106 -9.73 7.93 -9.31
N ASN A 107 -9.07 7.73 -10.45
CA ASN A 107 -8.42 8.75 -11.27
C ASN A 107 -7.28 9.52 -10.58
N LEU A 108 -6.71 9.00 -9.51
CA LEU A 108 -5.47 9.50 -8.91
C LEU A 108 -4.34 8.50 -9.12
N ASP A 109 -3.13 9.02 -9.37
CA ASP A 109 -1.94 8.18 -9.48
C ASP A 109 -1.69 7.43 -8.16
N ALA A 110 -1.65 6.11 -8.24
CA ALA A 110 -1.39 5.25 -7.10
C ALA A 110 -0.04 4.48 -7.23
N SER A 111 0.83 4.93 -8.11
CA SER A 111 2.10 4.22 -8.40
C SER A 111 2.95 4.01 -7.16
N GLU A 112 3.05 5.03 -6.29
CA GLU A 112 3.80 4.92 -5.04
C GLU A 112 3.16 3.94 -4.06
N MET A 113 1.84 3.99 -3.90
CA MET A 113 1.12 3.05 -3.03
C MET A 113 1.25 1.61 -3.51
N ILE A 114 1.15 1.38 -4.84
CA ILE A 114 1.32 0.05 -5.44
C ILE A 114 2.74 -0.46 -5.20
N ASN A 115 3.75 0.39 -5.42
CA ASN A 115 5.14 0.02 -5.20
C ASN A 115 5.39 -0.32 -3.73
N LEU A 116 4.90 0.51 -2.81
CA LEU A 116 4.99 0.25 -1.37
C LEU A 116 4.33 -1.08 -0.99
N LEU A 117 3.10 -1.33 -1.45
CA LEU A 117 2.39 -2.58 -1.18
C LEU A 117 3.13 -3.79 -1.77
N TYR A 118 3.66 -3.66 -2.99
CA TYR A 118 4.42 -4.72 -3.67
C TYR A 118 5.69 -5.11 -2.89
N ILE A 119 6.52 -4.14 -2.52
CA ILE A 119 7.75 -4.42 -1.76
C ILE A 119 7.45 -4.96 -0.35
N THR A 120 6.36 -4.50 0.27
CA THR A 120 5.90 -4.97 1.58
C THR A 120 5.47 -6.44 1.52
N LEU A 121 4.69 -6.84 0.52
CA LEU A 121 4.31 -8.25 0.31
C LEU A 121 5.54 -9.12 0.00
N LYS A 122 6.50 -8.61 -0.76
CA LYS A 122 7.79 -9.31 -0.98
C LYS A 122 8.56 -9.50 0.33
N ALA A 123 8.59 -8.49 1.21
CA ALA A 123 9.26 -8.57 2.50
C ALA A 123 8.58 -9.61 3.42
N LEU A 124 7.23 -9.63 3.46
CA LEU A 124 6.48 -10.65 4.18
C LEU A 124 6.83 -12.06 3.72
N GLY A 125 6.82 -12.31 2.41
CA GLY A 125 7.10 -13.62 1.83
C GLY A 125 8.55 -14.08 1.99
N ARG A 126 9.50 -13.18 2.28
CA ARG A 126 10.92 -13.52 2.55
C ARG A 126 11.15 -14.00 3.99
N GLY A 127 10.33 -13.56 4.95
CA GLY A 127 10.46 -13.93 6.35
C GLY A 127 11.75 -13.47 7.04
N ALA A 128 12.51 -12.56 6.44
CA ALA A 128 13.79 -12.08 6.98
C ALA A 128 13.63 -11.01 8.06
N VAL A 129 12.46 -10.40 8.15
CA VAL A 129 12.11 -9.31 9.08
C VAL A 129 10.80 -9.67 9.77
N SER A 130 10.64 -9.33 11.05
CA SER A 130 9.39 -9.61 11.76
C SER A 130 8.20 -8.89 11.11
N HIS A 131 7.04 -9.54 11.13
CA HIS A 131 5.82 -9.00 10.53
C HIS A 131 5.40 -7.68 11.19
N GLU A 132 5.62 -7.53 12.50
CA GLU A 132 5.34 -6.31 13.25
C GLU A 132 6.19 -5.14 12.76
N LEU A 133 7.48 -5.37 12.48
CA LEU A 133 8.35 -4.31 11.96
C LEU A 133 7.96 -3.94 10.53
N ILE A 134 7.63 -4.93 9.69
CA ILE A 134 7.11 -4.68 8.34
C ILE A 134 5.82 -3.85 8.40
N ARG A 135 4.90 -4.18 9.33
CA ARG A 135 3.66 -3.41 9.53
C ARG A 135 3.97 -1.97 9.91
N PHE A 136 4.83 -1.76 10.88
CA PHE A 136 5.19 -0.42 11.34
C PHE A 136 5.79 0.44 10.22
N ILE A 137 6.69 -0.13 9.43
CA ILE A 137 7.27 0.54 8.26
C ILE A 137 6.18 0.88 7.23
N TYR A 138 5.29 -0.08 6.92
CA TYR A 138 4.22 0.12 5.95
C TYR A 138 3.26 1.24 6.37
N GLU A 139 2.82 1.25 7.64
CA GLU A 139 1.91 2.26 8.18
C GLU A 139 2.51 3.67 8.04
N ILE A 140 3.74 3.88 8.52
CA ILE A 140 4.42 5.18 8.43
C ILE A 140 4.61 5.60 6.97
N ARG A 141 5.02 4.67 6.13
CA ARG A 141 5.21 4.93 4.70
C ARG A 141 3.91 5.28 3.99
N MET A 142 2.82 4.61 4.32
CA MET A 142 1.52 4.86 3.69
C MET A 142 1.00 6.26 4.04
N ILE A 143 1.09 6.69 5.30
CA ILE A 143 0.73 8.05 5.68
C ILE A 143 1.66 9.09 5.04
N ALA A 144 2.96 8.78 4.88
CA ALA A 144 3.91 9.67 4.21
C ALA A 144 3.59 9.84 2.72
N VAL A 145 3.31 8.76 2.00
CA VAL A 145 2.91 8.77 0.59
C VAL A 145 1.63 9.59 0.37
N ASN A 146 0.74 9.60 1.34
CA ASN A 146 -0.52 10.34 1.27
C ASN A 146 -0.44 11.78 1.84
N GLY A 147 0.76 12.25 2.22
CA GLY A 147 0.98 13.61 2.71
C GLY A 147 0.47 13.87 4.14
N GLU A 148 0.19 12.81 4.90
CA GLU A 148 -0.33 12.88 6.27
C GLU A 148 0.76 12.60 7.34
N CYS A 149 2.02 12.42 6.90
CA CYS A 149 3.11 12.12 7.83
C CYS A 149 3.41 13.30 8.75
N PRO A 150 3.53 13.07 10.06
CA PRO A 150 4.03 14.09 10.97
C PRO A 150 5.43 14.56 10.59
N ASP A 151 5.78 15.79 10.92
CA ASP A 151 7.15 16.27 10.79
C ASP A 151 8.03 15.65 11.90
N PHE A 152 8.91 14.74 11.50
CA PHE A 152 9.90 14.13 12.39
C PHE A 152 11.27 14.79 12.31
N PHE A 153 11.45 15.87 11.55
CA PHE A 153 12.75 16.47 11.27
C PHE A 153 12.97 17.78 12.04
N THR A 154 11.90 18.51 12.35
CA THR A 154 12.00 19.79 13.02
C THR A 154 11.15 19.87 14.29
N CYS A 155 11.57 20.71 15.23
CA CYS A 155 10.75 21.01 16.40
C CYS A 155 9.56 21.90 15.99
N HIS A 156 8.34 21.44 16.26
CA HIS A 156 7.14 22.16 15.93
C HIS A 156 7.07 23.57 16.54
N GLU A 157 7.70 23.79 17.70
CA GLU A 157 7.66 25.07 18.42
C GLU A 157 8.72 26.07 17.95
N CYS A 158 9.97 25.61 17.76
CA CYS A 158 11.10 26.52 17.53
C CYS A 158 11.86 26.25 16.23
N GLY A 159 11.44 25.27 15.41
CA GLY A 159 12.06 24.92 14.14
C GLY A 159 13.42 24.26 14.24
N ARG A 160 13.92 23.94 15.44
CA ARG A 160 15.22 23.31 15.65
C ARG A 160 15.20 21.85 15.20
N GLU A 161 16.27 21.39 14.58
CA GLU A 161 16.41 20.01 14.06
C GLU A 161 17.08 19.03 15.04
N ASP A 162 17.75 19.56 16.06
CA ASP A 162 18.47 18.78 17.05
C ASP A 162 17.68 18.54 18.34
N ASN A 163 18.08 17.51 19.09
CA ASN A 163 17.49 17.16 20.37
C ASN A 163 15.97 16.98 20.38
N LEU A 164 15.42 16.46 19.29
CA LEU A 164 14.00 16.10 19.20
C LEU A 164 13.71 14.98 20.21
N TYR A 165 12.66 15.14 21.03
CA TYR A 165 12.51 14.36 22.24
C TYR A 165 11.10 13.90 22.57
N VAL A 166 10.07 14.74 22.31
CA VAL A 166 8.68 14.43 22.62
C VAL A 166 7.85 14.54 21.34
N TYR A 167 7.05 13.53 21.06
CA TYR A 167 6.00 13.60 20.07
C TYR A 167 4.72 14.11 20.72
N SER A 168 4.17 15.22 20.26
CA SER A 168 2.90 15.80 20.72
C SER A 168 1.76 15.37 19.82
N TYR A 169 0.71 14.80 20.39
CA TYR A 169 -0.47 14.35 19.64
C TYR A 169 -1.27 15.53 19.08
N SER A 170 -1.48 16.59 19.88
CA SER A 170 -2.25 17.76 19.44
C SER A 170 -1.56 18.56 18.35
N ARG A 171 -0.22 18.54 18.31
CA ARG A 171 0.59 19.25 17.34
C ARG A 171 0.96 18.41 16.11
N ASN A 172 0.71 17.10 16.20
CA ASN A 172 1.10 16.11 15.19
C ASN A 172 2.56 16.25 14.75
N GLY A 173 3.47 16.40 15.71
CA GLY A 173 4.90 16.62 15.41
C GLY A 173 5.81 16.50 16.62
N LEU A 174 7.12 16.60 16.38
CA LEU A 174 8.13 16.51 17.41
C LEU A 174 8.42 17.87 18.08
N CYS A 175 8.73 17.83 19.36
CA CYS A 175 9.28 18.95 20.12
C CYS A 175 10.65 18.60 20.68
N CYS A 176 11.58 19.57 20.66
CA CYS A 176 12.90 19.39 21.25
C CYS A 176 12.84 19.42 22.80
N LYS A 177 13.91 18.99 23.45
CA LYS A 177 14.01 18.97 24.93
C LYS A 177 13.68 20.30 25.58
N ASN A 178 14.08 21.41 24.96
CA ASN A 178 13.85 22.74 25.51
C ASN A 178 12.36 23.17 25.45
N CYS A 179 11.63 22.70 24.44
CA CYS A 179 10.21 23.00 24.27
C CYS A 179 9.30 21.92 24.89
N ALA A 180 9.85 20.80 25.32
CA ALA A 180 9.11 19.65 25.87
C ALA A 180 8.29 20.01 27.13
N THR A 181 8.72 21.01 27.91
CA THR A 181 7.99 21.48 29.11
C THR A 181 6.59 22.02 28.81
N ASN A 182 6.35 22.41 27.56
CA ASN A 182 5.06 22.95 27.09
C ASN A 182 4.18 21.89 26.41
N VAL A 183 4.59 20.62 26.44
CA VAL A 183 3.85 19.49 25.84
C VAL A 183 3.20 18.66 26.96
N TYR A 184 1.88 18.67 27.02
CA TYR A 184 1.12 17.97 28.06
C TYR A 184 0.46 16.67 27.57
N ASP A 185 0.44 16.44 26.25
CA ASP A 185 -0.27 15.35 25.59
C ASP A 185 0.65 14.43 24.78
N GLY A 186 1.94 14.41 25.12
CA GLY A 186 2.96 13.77 24.29
C GLY A 186 3.54 12.49 24.86
N ILE A 187 4.31 11.82 24.03
CA ILE A 187 5.13 10.66 24.38
C ILE A 187 6.62 10.98 24.18
N THR A 188 7.42 10.64 25.19
CA THR A 188 8.89 10.76 25.10
C THR A 188 9.47 9.69 24.19
N LEU A 189 10.31 10.10 23.25
CA LEU A 189 11.00 9.23 22.33
C LEU A 189 12.50 9.18 22.60
N SER A 190 13.09 8.01 22.42
CA SER A 190 14.56 7.90 22.42
C SER A 190 15.15 8.50 21.14
N GLY A 191 16.42 8.91 21.17
CA GLY A 191 17.11 9.38 19.96
C GLY A 191 17.15 8.33 18.85
N SER A 192 17.25 7.05 19.20
CA SER A 192 17.19 5.94 18.24
C SER A 192 15.80 5.82 17.59
N THR A 193 14.74 6.03 18.37
CA THR A 193 13.36 6.01 17.83
C THR A 193 13.15 7.16 16.84
N VAL A 194 13.57 8.38 17.21
CA VAL A 194 13.50 9.55 16.31
C VAL A 194 14.27 9.29 15.02
N TYR A 195 15.50 8.81 15.13
CA TYR A 195 16.31 8.45 13.96
C TYR A 195 15.64 7.40 13.07
N THR A 196 15.04 6.36 13.66
CA THR A 196 14.35 5.31 12.91
C THR A 196 13.15 5.87 12.15
N LEU A 197 12.34 6.74 12.79
CA LEU A 197 11.21 7.41 12.14
C LEU A 197 11.69 8.26 10.96
N GLN A 198 12.70 9.08 11.16
CA GLN A 198 13.32 9.90 10.11
C GLN A 198 13.85 9.03 8.97
N TYR A 199 14.55 7.94 9.29
CA TYR A 199 15.10 7.01 8.30
C TYR A 199 14.00 6.36 7.46
N ILE A 200 12.91 5.88 8.08
CA ILE A 200 11.76 5.32 7.37
C ILE A 200 11.15 6.35 6.42
N CYS A 201 11.02 7.61 6.84
CA CYS A 201 10.47 8.67 5.99
C CYS A 201 11.40 9.02 4.80
N LEU A 202 12.72 9.04 5.00
CA LEU A 202 13.71 9.40 3.98
C LEU A 202 13.93 8.32 2.91
N LEU A 203 13.74 7.05 3.23
CA LEU A 203 13.99 5.92 2.31
C LEU A 203 13.27 6.03 0.96
N TYR A 204 12.44 7.05 0.75
CA TYR A 204 11.63 7.17 -0.46
C TYR A 204 11.88 8.42 -1.31
N THR A 205 12.90 9.19 -1.04
CA THR A 205 13.22 10.34 -1.91
C THR A 205 13.89 9.96 -3.23
N SER A 206 14.09 8.66 -3.49
CA SER A 206 14.62 8.16 -4.76
C SER A 206 14.02 6.80 -5.12
N PRO A 207 12.95 6.72 -5.95
CA PRO A 207 12.59 5.46 -6.58
C PRO A 207 13.68 5.11 -7.58
N SER A 208 14.41 4.02 -7.33
CA SER A 208 15.25 3.44 -8.38
C SER A 208 14.35 2.80 -9.44
N PRO A 209 14.40 3.26 -10.71
CA PRO A 209 13.66 2.63 -11.81
C PRO A 209 14.08 1.17 -12.08
N ARG A 210 15.12 0.68 -11.41
CA ARG A 210 15.72 -0.64 -11.66
C ARG A 210 15.02 -1.80 -10.97
N ASP A 211 14.19 -1.55 -9.95
CA ASP A 211 13.56 -2.64 -9.17
C ASP A 211 12.23 -3.15 -9.76
N ILE A 212 11.67 -2.48 -10.78
CA ILE A 212 10.41 -2.86 -11.43
C ILE A 212 10.64 -3.46 -12.82
N SER A 213 11.85 -3.37 -13.37
CA SER A 213 12.22 -3.91 -14.68
C SER A 213 13.17 -5.10 -14.58
N GLY A 214 12.99 -5.97 -13.62
CA GLY A 214 13.69 -7.25 -13.55
C GLY A 214 13.13 -8.20 -14.61
N SER A 215 13.95 -8.44 -15.62
CA SER A 215 13.94 -9.49 -16.65
C SER A 215 13.24 -10.78 -16.25
#